data_53b4ca6ba2f5a502d18ec8509e24cd9c
#
_entry.id   53b4ca6ba2f5a502d18ec8509e24cd9c
#
_cell.length_a   1.000
_cell.length_b   1.000
_cell.length_c   1.000
_cell.angle_alpha   90.00
_cell.angle_beta   90.00
_cell.angle_gamma   90.00
#
_symmetry.space_group_name_H-M   'P 1'
#
loop_
_entity.id
_entity.type
_entity.pdbx_description
1 polymer ?
#
loop_
_entity_poly.entity_id
_entity_poly.type
_entity_poly.pdbx_seq_one_letter_code
_entity_poly.pdbx_strand_id
1 'polypeptide(L)'
;MTQATEALIPTRTSEAKLVAGVCLAHMVSHYNMLLIAPLFAFIRADYGVSYTELGLALTAFGAVSAVLQTPVGFFIDRTDARVNLIAGLLLGAGAITVAALVDSFWVFVAMFGLMGVANTVYHPADYTLLSERVSPRRTTQVFSYHNCSGMIGSAIAPATLLYMQSTVGWRGAFLGAAVLNVVAALVLAVQTPPPVIRPHLSKPRADEAAKPQADGWRLLLSPPILLNLALFLMLSMVGGGLNQYLVVGLQALHGTPAVVANTALTGLLTMSAIGVLIGGVIAGRISRHTLVTAAGLSVTCAMAASIGLLDLGVVLLVLAASLSGFASGMAIPSRDMIVRSATPPGSFGKVFGFVSTGLHVGGMISPVIFGQFLDHGHPRAVFLFIAACALAAVATVVLGTRRLARP
;
A
#
# COMPACT_ATOMS: atom_id res chain seq x y z
N MET A 1 8.89 -37.38 -36.54
CA MET A 1 7.51 -37.12 -36.02
C MET A 1 7.60 -36.08 -34.92
N THR A 2 7.55 -34.84 -35.31
CA THR A 2 7.59 -33.69 -34.42
C THR A 2 6.13 -33.30 -34.13
N GLN A 3 5.60 -33.76 -33.00
CA GLN A 3 4.40 -33.14 -32.43
C GLN A 3 4.79 -31.74 -31.95
N ALA A 4 4.50 -30.73 -32.76
CA ALA A 4 4.46 -29.36 -32.35
C ALA A 4 3.47 -29.30 -31.17
N THR A 5 3.95 -29.01 -29.97
CA THR A 5 3.15 -28.69 -28.82
C THR A 5 2.43 -27.39 -29.20
N GLU A 6 1.19 -27.48 -29.71
CA GLU A 6 0.31 -26.34 -29.86
C GLU A 6 0.24 -25.66 -28.47
N ALA A 7 0.85 -24.51 -28.36
CA ALA A 7 0.75 -23.70 -27.17
C ALA A 7 -0.76 -23.41 -26.97
N LEU A 8 -1.36 -24.11 -26.01
CA LEU A 8 -2.77 -23.94 -25.66
C LEU A 8 -3.03 -22.47 -25.33
N ILE A 9 -3.59 -21.74 -26.29
CA ILE A 9 -3.98 -20.35 -26.09
C ILE A 9 -5.12 -20.39 -25.05
N PRO A 10 -4.96 -19.74 -23.88
CA PRO A 10 -6.00 -19.75 -22.84
C PRO A 10 -7.28 -19.15 -23.41
N THR A 11 -8.40 -19.76 -23.08
CA THR A 11 -9.69 -19.21 -23.45
C THR A 11 -9.91 -17.89 -22.69
N ARG A 12 -10.62 -16.95 -23.31
CA ARG A 12 -10.97 -15.67 -22.64
C ARG A 12 -11.66 -15.88 -21.29
N THR A 13 -12.46 -16.94 -21.15
CA THR A 13 -13.15 -17.29 -19.91
C THR A 13 -12.20 -17.76 -18.83
N SER A 14 -11.18 -18.56 -19.15
CA SER A 14 -10.20 -19.03 -18.16
C SER A 14 -9.27 -17.91 -17.67
N GLU A 15 -8.84 -17.00 -18.58
CA GLU A 15 -8.10 -15.81 -18.20
C GLU A 15 -8.95 -14.91 -17.28
N ALA A 16 -10.22 -14.65 -17.64
CA ALA A 16 -11.09 -13.78 -16.85
C ALA A 16 -11.33 -14.32 -15.43
N LYS A 17 -11.50 -15.63 -15.28
CA LYS A 17 -11.63 -16.27 -13.97
C LYS A 17 -10.36 -16.09 -13.13
N LEU A 18 -9.19 -16.35 -13.70
CA LEU A 18 -7.91 -16.14 -13.00
C LEU A 18 -7.76 -14.68 -12.56
N VAL A 19 -7.98 -13.74 -13.48
CA VAL A 19 -7.89 -12.29 -13.19
C VAL A 19 -8.85 -11.90 -12.07
N ALA A 20 -10.09 -12.38 -12.08
CA ALA A 20 -11.05 -12.10 -11.02
C ALA A 20 -10.60 -12.67 -9.66
N GLY A 21 -10.04 -13.89 -9.63
CA GLY A 21 -9.52 -14.50 -8.40
C GLY A 21 -8.31 -13.76 -7.84
N VAL A 22 -7.36 -13.38 -8.69
CA VAL A 22 -6.18 -12.59 -8.28
C VAL A 22 -6.58 -11.19 -7.85
N CYS A 23 -7.49 -10.53 -8.55
CA CYS A 23 -8.03 -9.22 -8.13
C CYS A 23 -8.78 -9.30 -6.79
N LEU A 24 -9.53 -10.38 -6.54
CA LEU A 24 -10.18 -10.61 -5.24
C LEU A 24 -9.14 -10.77 -4.12
N ALA A 25 -8.11 -11.58 -4.33
CA ALA A 25 -7.02 -11.76 -3.37
C ALA A 25 -6.33 -10.43 -3.06
N HIS A 26 -6.05 -9.63 -4.07
CA HIS A 26 -5.43 -8.32 -3.92
C HIS A 26 -6.34 -7.31 -3.20
N MET A 27 -7.63 -7.31 -3.52
CA MET A 27 -8.63 -6.52 -2.81
C MET A 27 -8.65 -6.86 -1.32
N VAL A 28 -8.64 -8.16 -0.97
CA VAL A 28 -8.62 -8.63 0.41
C VAL A 28 -7.33 -8.25 1.12
N SER A 29 -6.18 -8.32 0.46
CA SER A 29 -4.90 -7.90 1.05
C SER A 29 -4.91 -6.42 1.47
N HIS A 30 -5.41 -5.55 0.61
CA HIS A 30 -5.54 -4.12 0.91
C HIS A 30 -6.61 -3.81 1.97
N TYR A 31 -7.69 -4.58 1.99
CA TYR A 31 -8.68 -4.52 3.06
C TYR A 31 -8.04 -4.83 4.42
N ASN A 32 -7.23 -5.90 4.48
CA ASN A 32 -6.54 -6.32 5.70
C ASN A 32 -5.53 -5.28 6.22
N MET A 33 -4.91 -4.50 5.35
CA MET A 33 -3.99 -3.42 5.76
C MET A 33 -4.69 -2.32 6.57
N LEU A 34 -6.02 -2.22 6.50
CA LEU A 34 -6.81 -1.20 7.20
C LEU A 34 -7.63 -1.76 8.37
N LEU A 35 -7.38 -2.98 8.83
CA LEU A 35 -8.14 -3.60 9.93
C LEU A 35 -8.12 -2.78 11.22
N ILE A 36 -6.99 -2.18 11.59
CA ILE A 36 -6.87 -1.39 12.81
C ILE A 36 -7.48 0.00 12.64
N ALA A 37 -7.21 0.70 11.55
CA ALA A 37 -7.50 2.12 11.39
C ALA A 37 -8.94 2.55 11.78
N PRO A 38 -10.01 1.94 11.23
CA PRO A 38 -11.38 2.28 11.60
C PRO A 38 -11.81 1.78 12.98
N LEU A 39 -11.10 0.78 13.52
CA LEU A 39 -11.41 0.09 14.78
C LEU A 39 -10.48 0.48 15.92
N PHE A 40 -9.54 1.39 15.68
CA PHE A 40 -8.44 1.72 16.56
C PHE A 40 -8.89 2.04 18.00
N ALA A 41 -9.88 2.91 18.15
CA ALA A 41 -10.39 3.31 19.46
C ALA A 41 -11.02 2.13 20.23
N PHE A 42 -11.71 1.23 19.53
CA PHE A 42 -12.38 0.07 20.13
C PHE A 42 -11.38 -0.98 20.58
N ILE A 43 -10.38 -1.30 19.74
CA ILE A 43 -9.32 -2.26 20.07
C ILE A 43 -8.47 -1.74 21.23
N ARG A 44 -8.09 -0.45 21.18
CA ARG A 44 -7.35 0.21 22.23
C ARG A 44 -8.07 0.15 23.58
N ALA A 45 -9.36 0.46 23.59
CA ALA A 45 -10.17 0.45 24.80
C ALA A 45 -10.32 -0.96 25.41
N ASP A 46 -10.49 -1.97 24.55
CA ASP A 46 -10.68 -3.36 24.97
C ASP A 46 -9.41 -3.95 25.62
N TYR A 47 -8.23 -3.67 25.05
CA TYR A 47 -6.96 -4.12 25.63
C TYR A 47 -6.42 -3.19 26.73
N GLY A 48 -6.98 -1.99 26.92
CA GLY A 48 -6.50 -1.01 27.89
C GLY A 48 -5.08 -0.48 27.60
N VAL A 49 -4.68 -0.47 26.32
CA VAL A 49 -3.35 -0.05 25.87
C VAL A 49 -3.29 1.38 25.40
N SER A 50 -2.08 1.94 25.29
CA SER A 50 -1.84 3.26 24.71
C SER A 50 -1.95 3.26 23.18
N TYR A 51 -1.98 4.44 22.57
CA TYR A 51 -1.94 4.58 21.11
C TYR A 51 -0.62 4.08 20.52
N THR A 52 0.47 4.32 21.23
CA THR A 52 1.80 3.84 20.84
C THR A 52 1.88 2.32 20.87
N GLU A 53 1.41 1.69 21.95
CA GLU A 53 1.39 0.23 22.06
C GLU A 53 0.58 -0.39 20.91
N LEU A 54 -0.63 0.09 20.65
CA LEU A 54 -1.42 -0.44 19.53
C LEU A 54 -0.72 -0.18 18.18
N GLY A 55 0.00 0.93 18.05
CA GLY A 55 0.86 1.21 16.90
C GLY A 55 1.98 0.18 16.67
N LEU A 56 2.43 -0.54 17.72
CA LEU A 56 3.40 -1.63 17.59
C LEU A 56 2.89 -2.79 16.71
N ALA A 57 1.60 -3.03 16.68
CA ALA A 57 1.03 -4.03 15.76
C ALA A 57 1.25 -3.63 14.29
N LEU A 58 1.02 -2.35 13.95
CA LEU A 58 1.31 -1.82 12.61
C LEU A 58 2.81 -1.83 12.30
N THR A 59 3.64 -1.51 13.30
CA THR A 59 5.10 -1.57 13.18
C THR A 59 5.58 -3.00 12.94
N ALA A 60 5.05 -3.98 13.67
CA ALA A 60 5.38 -5.40 13.51
C ALA A 60 5.01 -5.89 12.09
N PHE A 61 3.80 -5.56 11.62
CA PHE A 61 3.37 -5.84 10.25
C PHE A 61 4.34 -5.25 9.21
N GLY A 62 4.65 -3.96 9.34
CA GLY A 62 5.52 -3.25 8.41
C GLY A 62 6.95 -3.77 8.42
N ALA A 63 7.53 -4.03 9.61
CA ALA A 63 8.89 -4.52 9.79
C ALA A 63 9.07 -5.91 9.18
N VAL A 64 8.16 -6.83 9.48
CA VAL A 64 8.19 -8.20 8.93
C VAL A 64 8.01 -8.17 7.41
N SER A 65 7.05 -7.39 6.91
CA SER A 65 6.87 -7.21 5.47
C SER A 65 8.13 -6.67 4.79
N ALA A 66 8.77 -5.66 5.36
CA ALA A 66 9.98 -5.06 4.80
C ALA A 66 11.15 -6.06 4.71
N VAL A 67 11.39 -6.84 5.77
CA VAL A 67 12.50 -7.80 5.83
C VAL A 67 12.27 -8.98 4.90
N LEU A 68 11.04 -9.49 4.84
CA LEU A 68 10.71 -10.72 4.11
C LEU A 68 10.30 -10.50 2.65
N GLN A 69 10.01 -9.27 2.21
CA GLN A 69 9.55 -8.98 0.84
C GLN A 69 10.49 -9.56 -0.22
N THR A 70 11.79 -9.34 -0.09
CA THR A 70 12.78 -9.85 -1.06
C THR A 70 12.98 -11.36 -0.97
N PRO A 71 13.23 -11.98 0.20
CA PRO A 71 13.33 -13.43 0.34
C PRO A 71 12.10 -14.18 -0.21
N VAL A 72 10.90 -13.70 0.10
CA VAL A 72 9.65 -14.32 -0.37
C VAL A 72 9.50 -14.19 -1.88
N GLY A 73 9.90 -13.06 -2.48
CA GLY A 73 9.93 -12.91 -3.93
C GLY A 73 10.78 -14.00 -4.60
N PHE A 74 12.00 -14.24 -4.12
CA PHE A 74 12.86 -15.33 -4.63
C PHE A 74 12.27 -16.72 -4.40
N PHE A 75 11.55 -16.92 -3.31
CA PHE A 75 10.86 -18.18 -3.04
C PHE A 75 9.72 -18.43 -4.03
N ILE A 76 8.92 -17.42 -4.32
CA ILE A 76 7.80 -17.51 -5.27
C ILE A 76 8.30 -17.78 -6.69
N ASP A 77 9.43 -17.19 -7.11
CA ASP A 77 10.04 -17.44 -8.41
C ASP A 77 10.45 -18.90 -8.62
N ARG A 78 10.58 -19.69 -7.55
CA ARG A 78 11.00 -21.11 -7.58
C ARG A 78 9.88 -22.09 -7.28
N THR A 79 8.69 -21.59 -6.93
CA THR A 79 7.55 -22.38 -6.48
C THR A 79 6.30 -22.00 -7.26
N ASP A 80 5.18 -22.67 -7.03
CA ASP A 80 3.90 -22.33 -7.67
C ASP A 80 3.30 -21.08 -7.02
N ALA A 81 3.23 -20.00 -7.80
CA ALA A 81 2.73 -18.70 -7.34
C ALA A 81 1.27 -18.77 -6.85
N ARG A 82 0.44 -19.66 -7.45
CA ARG A 82 -0.97 -19.84 -7.02
C ARG A 82 -1.04 -20.51 -5.66
N VAL A 83 -0.25 -21.55 -5.43
CA VAL A 83 -0.19 -22.25 -4.13
C VAL A 83 0.28 -21.26 -3.05
N ASN A 84 1.29 -20.47 -3.34
CA ASN A 84 1.79 -19.46 -2.42
C ASN A 84 0.72 -18.40 -2.12
N LEU A 85 -0.01 -17.92 -3.12
CA LEU A 85 -1.08 -16.92 -2.91
C LEU A 85 -2.20 -17.48 -2.03
N ILE A 86 -2.63 -18.72 -2.25
CA ILE A 86 -3.61 -19.42 -1.41
C ILE A 86 -3.06 -19.57 0.02
N ALA A 87 -1.81 -20.00 0.18
CA ALA A 87 -1.16 -20.14 1.47
C ALA A 87 -1.06 -18.79 2.22
N GLY A 88 -0.72 -17.71 1.52
CA GLY A 88 -0.70 -16.34 2.07
C GLY A 88 -2.08 -15.91 2.58
N LEU A 89 -3.15 -16.14 1.80
CA LEU A 89 -4.52 -15.85 2.22
C LEU A 89 -4.93 -16.65 3.47
N LEU A 90 -4.64 -17.95 3.50
CA LEU A 90 -4.95 -18.81 4.65
C LEU A 90 -4.11 -18.45 5.89
N LEU A 91 -2.83 -18.09 5.71
CA LEU A 91 -2.00 -17.60 6.79
C LEU A 91 -2.56 -16.29 7.37
N GLY A 92 -2.97 -15.36 6.51
CA GLY A 92 -3.63 -14.12 6.90
C GLY A 92 -4.94 -14.39 7.65
N ALA A 93 -5.79 -15.30 7.13
CA ALA A 93 -7.02 -15.71 7.80
C ALA A 93 -6.76 -16.28 9.20
N GLY A 94 -5.78 -17.17 9.32
CA GLY A 94 -5.38 -17.77 10.60
C GLY A 94 -4.88 -16.72 11.59
N ALA A 95 -4.00 -15.83 11.16
CA ALA A 95 -3.47 -14.76 11.99
C ALA A 95 -4.57 -13.81 12.48
N ILE A 96 -5.47 -13.38 11.59
CA ILE A 96 -6.62 -12.52 11.94
C ILE A 96 -7.56 -13.23 12.91
N THR A 97 -7.83 -14.53 12.70
CA THR A 97 -8.68 -15.33 13.58
C THR A 97 -8.08 -15.44 14.99
N VAL A 98 -6.78 -15.73 15.10
CA VAL A 98 -6.10 -15.80 16.41
C VAL A 98 -6.08 -14.42 17.08
N ALA A 99 -5.82 -13.35 16.34
CA ALA A 99 -5.88 -11.97 16.85
C ALA A 99 -7.27 -11.59 17.38
N ALA A 100 -8.34 -12.14 16.79
CA ALA A 100 -9.72 -11.91 17.24
C ALA A 100 -10.12 -12.72 18.46
N LEU A 101 -9.62 -13.96 18.60
CA LEU A 101 -10.10 -14.92 19.60
C LEU A 101 -9.24 -14.98 20.86
N VAL A 102 -7.95 -14.64 20.78
CA VAL A 102 -7.03 -14.70 21.90
C VAL A 102 -6.99 -13.36 22.62
N ASP A 103 -7.35 -13.37 23.89
CA ASP A 103 -7.38 -12.17 24.73
C ASP A 103 -6.00 -11.84 25.29
N SER A 104 -5.08 -11.50 24.38
CA SER A 104 -3.72 -11.09 24.73
C SER A 104 -3.21 -10.07 23.71
N PHE A 105 -2.89 -8.88 24.19
CA PHE A 105 -2.34 -7.82 23.36
C PHE A 105 -1.05 -8.23 22.64
N TRP A 106 -0.14 -8.93 23.30
CA TRP A 106 1.11 -9.36 22.69
C TRP A 106 0.93 -10.45 21.62
N VAL A 107 -0.08 -11.32 21.80
CA VAL A 107 -0.49 -12.25 20.73
C VAL A 107 -1.07 -11.46 19.56
N PHE A 108 -1.89 -10.45 19.79
CA PHE A 108 -2.40 -9.55 18.76
C PHE A 108 -1.25 -8.91 17.94
N VAL A 109 -0.24 -8.35 18.62
CA VAL A 109 0.97 -7.78 17.97
C VAL A 109 1.71 -8.84 17.15
N ALA A 110 1.92 -10.05 17.71
CA ALA A 110 2.59 -11.14 17.01
C ALA A 110 1.81 -11.59 15.77
N MET A 111 0.47 -11.62 15.83
CA MET A 111 -0.39 -11.98 14.70
C MET A 111 -0.35 -10.91 13.59
N PHE A 112 -0.20 -9.64 13.93
CA PHE A 112 0.06 -8.61 12.93
C PHE A 112 1.43 -8.78 12.26
N GLY A 113 2.45 -9.20 13.01
CA GLY A 113 3.73 -9.64 12.42
C GLY A 113 3.54 -10.80 11.42
N LEU A 114 2.73 -11.80 11.80
CA LEU A 114 2.41 -12.94 10.93
C LEU A 114 1.58 -12.52 9.69
N MET A 115 0.67 -11.56 9.84
CA MET A 115 0.00 -10.93 8.70
C MET A 115 1.00 -10.20 7.78
N GLY A 116 2.07 -9.64 8.35
CA GLY A 116 3.20 -9.08 7.59
C GLY A 116 3.88 -10.13 6.71
N VAL A 117 4.07 -11.37 7.20
CA VAL A 117 4.54 -12.50 6.37
C VAL A 117 3.58 -12.77 5.22
N ALA A 118 2.28 -12.90 5.50
CA ALA A 118 1.25 -13.11 4.49
C ALA A 118 1.27 -12.00 3.41
N ASN A 119 1.44 -10.76 3.84
CA ASN A 119 1.46 -9.58 2.96
C ASN A 119 2.58 -9.63 1.91
N THR A 120 3.73 -10.22 2.24
CA THR A 120 4.87 -10.31 1.32
C THR A 120 4.61 -11.21 0.12
N VAL A 121 3.61 -12.09 0.20
CA VAL A 121 3.27 -13.06 -0.85
C VAL A 121 2.46 -12.42 -1.96
N TYR A 122 1.54 -11.51 -1.64
CA TYR A 122 0.51 -11.04 -2.58
C TYR A 122 1.12 -10.46 -3.87
N HIS A 123 1.88 -9.38 -3.79
CA HIS A 123 2.39 -8.71 -4.98
C HIS A 123 3.26 -9.62 -5.87
N PRO A 124 4.28 -10.36 -5.36
CA PRO A 124 5.08 -11.24 -6.19
C PRO A 124 4.25 -12.36 -6.85
N ALA A 125 3.33 -12.99 -6.08
CA ALA A 125 2.51 -14.06 -6.62
C ALA A 125 1.48 -13.56 -7.65
N ASP A 126 0.83 -12.44 -7.37
CA ASP A 126 -0.14 -11.81 -8.26
C ASP A 126 0.49 -11.44 -9.60
N TYR A 127 1.62 -10.73 -9.58
CA TYR A 127 2.31 -10.31 -10.80
C TYR A 127 2.85 -11.50 -11.58
N THR A 128 3.34 -12.55 -10.92
CA THR A 128 3.78 -13.78 -11.57
C THR A 128 2.62 -14.45 -12.28
N LEU A 129 1.50 -14.70 -11.60
CA LEU A 129 0.32 -15.32 -12.18
C LEU A 129 -0.22 -14.55 -13.38
N LEU A 130 -0.36 -13.22 -13.23
CA LEU A 130 -0.89 -12.36 -14.30
C LEU A 130 0.08 -12.27 -15.50
N SER A 131 1.39 -12.21 -15.24
CA SER A 131 2.40 -12.14 -16.31
C SER A 131 2.53 -13.42 -17.09
N GLU A 132 2.40 -14.59 -16.44
CA GLU A 132 2.60 -15.88 -17.05
C GLU A 132 1.38 -16.43 -17.77
N ARG A 133 0.18 -16.09 -17.29
CA ARG A 133 -1.07 -16.76 -17.68
C ARG A 133 -2.07 -15.84 -18.39
N VAL A 134 -1.75 -14.56 -18.57
CA VAL A 134 -2.56 -13.60 -19.33
C VAL A 134 -1.87 -13.27 -20.66
N SER A 135 -2.66 -13.14 -21.73
CA SER A 135 -2.13 -12.81 -23.05
C SER A 135 -1.40 -11.45 -23.05
N PRO A 136 -0.27 -11.32 -23.80
CA PRO A 136 0.54 -10.09 -23.85
C PRO A 136 -0.24 -8.84 -24.18
N ARG A 137 -1.27 -8.99 -25.04
CA ARG A 137 -2.13 -7.86 -25.47
C ARG A 137 -3.00 -7.30 -24.35
N ARG A 138 -3.28 -8.11 -23.32
CA ARG A 138 -4.18 -7.74 -22.21
C ARG A 138 -3.45 -7.45 -20.89
N THR A 139 -2.15 -7.77 -20.80
CA THR A 139 -1.38 -7.67 -19.55
C THR A 139 -1.48 -6.28 -18.90
N THR A 140 -1.31 -5.19 -19.67
CA THR A 140 -1.41 -3.83 -19.16
C THR A 140 -2.81 -3.52 -18.59
N GLN A 141 -3.87 -3.95 -19.28
CA GLN A 141 -5.25 -3.76 -18.82
C GLN A 141 -5.51 -4.54 -17.53
N VAL A 142 -5.02 -5.77 -17.46
CA VAL A 142 -5.20 -6.64 -16.29
C VAL A 142 -4.45 -6.11 -15.08
N PHE A 143 -3.25 -5.56 -15.25
CA PHE A 143 -2.53 -4.87 -14.17
C PHE A 143 -3.28 -3.64 -13.66
N SER A 144 -3.97 -2.93 -14.54
CA SER A 144 -4.84 -1.81 -14.11
C SER A 144 -6.02 -2.32 -13.27
N TYR A 145 -6.67 -3.43 -13.66
CA TYR A 145 -7.73 -4.05 -12.86
C TYR A 145 -7.23 -4.50 -11.49
N HIS A 146 -6.06 -5.14 -11.45
CA HIS A 146 -5.41 -5.56 -10.21
C HIS A 146 -5.15 -4.37 -9.27
N ASN A 147 -4.53 -3.30 -9.75
CA ASN A 147 -4.29 -2.11 -8.94
C ASN A 147 -5.60 -1.47 -8.45
N CYS A 148 -6.60 -1.38 -9.33
CA CYS A 148 -7.92 -0.84 -8.97
C CYS A 148 -8.61 -1.68 -7.89
N SER A 149 -8.49 -3.02 -7.95
CA SER A 149 -9.09 -3.90 -6.93
C SER A 149 -8.51 -3.67 -5.54
N GLY A 150 -7.19 -3.46 -5.41
CA GLY A 150 -6.57 -3.09 -4.14
C GLY A 150 -7.11 -1.78 -3.58
N MET A 151 -7.24 -0.75 -4.44
CA MET A 151 -7.82 0.53 -4.03
C MET A 151 -9.28 0.40 -3.57
N ILE A 152 -10.09 -0.43 -4.24
CA ILE A 152 -11.46 -0.73 -3.83
C ILE A 152 -11.45 -1.40 -2.45
N GLY A 153 -10.57 -2.37 -2.20
CA GLY A 153 -10.41 -3.02 -0.90
C GLY A 153 -10.14 -2.02 0.22
N SER A 154 -9.20 -1.10 0.00
CA SER A 154 -8.91 -0.03 0.94
C SER A 154 -10.10 0.91 1.17
N ALA A 155 -10.81 1.29 0.10
CA ALA A 155 -11.91 2.26 0.18
C ALA A 155 -13.14 1.73 0.91
N ILE A 156 -13.45 0.43 0.77
CA ILE A 156 -14.62 -0.19 1.42
C ILE A 156 -14.35 -0.59 2.88
N ALA A 157 -13.09 -0.80 3.27
CA ALA A 157 -12.73 -1.32 4.59
C ALA A 157 -13.28 -0.44 5.74
N PRO A 158 -13.13 0.89 5.77
CA PRO A 158 -13.58 1.67 6.92
C PRO A 158 -15.09 1.56 7.18
N ALA A 159 -15.90 1.66 6.13
CA ALA A 159 -17.36 1.60 6.25
C ALA A 159 -17.85 0.21 6.69
N THR A 160 -17.32 -0.85 6.07
CA THR A 160 -17.73 -2.23 6.35
C THR A 160 -17.26 -2.70 7.74
N LEU A 161 -16.02 -2.37 8.13
CA LEU A 161 -15.48 -2.71 9.44
C LEU A 161 -16.21 -1.97 10.55
N LEU A 162 -16.53 -0.69 10.38
CA LEU A 162 -17.30 0.05 11.38
C LEU A 162 -18.73 -0.47 11.49
N TYR A 163 -19.38 -0.83 10.38
CA TYR A 163 -20.70 -1.47 10.40
C TYR A 163 -20.68 -2.81 11.15
N MET A 164 -19.70 -3.67 10.86
CA MET A 164 -19.54 -4.93 11.57
C MET A 164 -19.23 -4.72 13.05
N GLN A 165 -18.40 -3.73 13.37
CA GLN A 165 -18.12 -3.37 14.76
C GLN A 165 -19.39 -3.00 15.53
N SER A 166 -20.30 -2.23 14.92
CA SER A 166 -21.56 -1.82 15.58
C SER A 166 -22.56 -2.97 15.81
N THR A 167 -22.41 -4.09 15.08
CA THR A 167 -23.34 -5.23 15.15
C THR A 167 -22.76 -6.43 15.93
N VAL A 168 -21.48 -6.74 15.72
CA VAL A 168 -20.83 -7.95 16.27
C VAL A 168 -19.51 -7.63 17.00
N GLY A 169 -19.20 -6.35 17.22
CA GLY A 169 -17.98 -5.89 17.87
C GLY A 169 -16.74 -5.98 16.94
N TRP A 170 -15.62 -5.41 17.39
CA TRP A 170 -14.40 -5.40 16.58
C TRP A 170 -13.83 -6.80 16.33
N ARG A 171 -13.97 -7.73 17.31
CA ARG A 171 -13.54 -9.13 17.15
C ARG A 171 -14.35 -9.83 16.05
N GLY A 172 -15.67 -9.57 15.99
CA GLY A 172 -16.52 -10.06 14.92
C GLY A 172 -16.17 -9.46 13.55
N ALA A 173 -15.78 -8.18 13.49
CA ALA A 173 -15.30 -7.55 12.27
C ALA A 173 -14.00 -8.21 11.76
N PHE A 174 -13.07 -8.55 12.65
CA PHE A 174 -11.87 -9.32 12.31
C PHE A 174 -12.20 -10.71 11.79
N LEU A 175 -13.11 -11.45 12.43
CA LEU A 175 -13.55 -12.75 11.94
C LEU A 175 -14.20 -12.65 10.56
N GLY A 176 -14.97 -11.60 10.29
CA GLY A 176 -15.49 -11.33 8.94
C GLY A 176 -14.37 -11.11 7.90
N ALA A 177 -13.32 -10.40 8.27
CA ALA A 177 -12.16 -10.25 7.40
C ALA A 177 -11.41 -11.58 7.18
N ALA A 178 -11.32 -12.43 8.22
CA ALA A 178 -10.74 -13.78 8.08
C ALA A 178 -11.58 -14.64 7.10
N VAL A 179 -12.91 -14.55 7.17
CA VAL A 179 -13.81 -15.23 6.21
C VAL A 179 -13.56 -14.73 4.78
N LEU A 180 -13.37 -13.42 4.56
CA LEU A 180 -13.05 -12.89 3.23
C LEU A 180 -11.74 -13.49 2.68
N ASN A 181 -10.72 -13.67 3.51
CA ASN A 181 -9.47 -14.32 3.13
C ASN A 181 -9.71 -15.78 2.71
N VAL A 182 -10.48 -16.53 3.50
CA VAL A 182 -10.82 -17.94 3.19
C VAL A 182 -11.62 -18.01 1.89
N VAL A 183 -12.61 -17.14 1.68
CA VAL A 183 -13.40 -17.08 0.44
C VAL A 183 -12.49 -16.82 -0.77
N ALA A 184 -11.56 -15.84 -0.66
CA ALA A 184 -10.62 -15.57 -1.75
C ALA A 184 -9.70 -16.77 -2.02
N ALA A 185 -9.21 -17.46 -0.98
CA ALA A 185 -8.42 -18.67 -1.10
C ALA A 185 -9.20 -19.79 -1.79
N LEU A 186 -10.46 -20.03 -1.41
CA LEU A 186 -11.34 -21.03 -2.02
C LEU A 186 -11.64 -20.70 -3.48
N VAL A 187 -11.93 -19.43 -3.81
CA VAL A 187 -12.14 -18.99 -5.21
C VAL A 187 -10.92 -19.34 -6.05
N LEU A 188 -9.72 -19.06 -5.56
CA LEU A 188 -8.48 -19.43 -6.26
C LEU A 188 -8.29 -20.95 -6.31
N ALA A 189 -8.62 -21.69 -5.25
CA ALA A 189 -8.39 -23.14 -5.15
C ALA A 189 -9.31 -23.94 -6.10
N VAL A 190 -10.55 -23.51 -6.29
CA VAL A 190 -11.52 -24.22 -7.16
C VAL A 190 -11.36 -23.88 -8.65
N GLN A 191 -10.63 -22.79 -8.97
CA GLN A 191 -10.41 -22.41 -10.37
C GLN A 191 -9.35 -23.29 -11.02
N THR A 192 -9.61 -23.77 -12.23
CA THR A 192 -8.57 -24.36 -13.08
C THR A 192 -7.79 -23.20 -13.72
N PRO A 193 -6.51 -23.02 -13.38
CA PRO A 193 -5.73 -21.93 -13.96
C PRO A 193 -5.52 -22.17 -15.45
N PRO A 194 -5.49 -21.13 -16.29
CA PRO A 194 -5.11 -21.26 -17.68
C PRO A 194 -3.66 -21.76 -17.80
N PRO A 195 -3.29 -22.40 -18.92
CA PRO A 195 -1.92 -22.85 -19.13
C PRO A 195 -0.93 -21.68 -19.07
N VAL A 196 0.31 -21.98 -18.69
CA VAL A 196 1.40 -20.99 -18.69
C VAL A 196 1.75 -20.65 -20.14
N ILE A 197 1.60 -19.38 -20.51
CA ILE A 197 1.89 -18.88 -21.86
C ILE A 197 3.38 -18.52 -21.99
N ARG A 198 4.00 -18.08 -20.90
CA ARG A 198 5.39 -17.67 -20.85
C ARG A 198 6.11 -18.47 -19.78
N PRO A 199 7.04 -19.35 -20.15
CA PRO A 199 7.97 -19.90 -19.16
C PRO A 199 8.72 -18.74 -18.51
N HIS A 200 8.96 -18.83 -17.20
CA HIS A 200 9.60 -17.81 -16.39
C HIS A 200 10.61 -16.96 -17.16
N LEU A 201 10.34 -15.64 -17.24
CA LEU A 201 11.30 -14.65 -17.72
C LEU A 201 12.45 -14.41 -16.70
N SER A 202 12.68 -15.38 -15.82
CA SER A 202 13.59 -15.31 -14.68
C SER A 202 15.06 -15.60 -14.99
N LYS A 203 15.44 -15.67 -16.25
CA LYS A 203 16.87 -15.55 -16.59
C LYS A 203 17.08 -14.17 -17.23
N PRO A 204 17.80 -13.24 -16.58
CA PRO A 204 18.38 -12.12 -17.31
C PRO A 204 19.09 -12.75 -18.52
N ARG A 205 18.82 -12.26 -19.73
CA ARG A 205 19.63 -12.64 -20.87
C ARG A 205 21.09 -12.40 -20.50
N ALA A 206 21.91 -13.42 -20.65
CA ALA A 206 23.35 -13.32 -20.37
C ALA A 206 24.00 -12.12 -21.06
N ASP A 207 23.41 -11.62 -22.14
CA ASP A 207 23.86 -10.43 -22.89
C ASP A 207 23.53 -9.10 -22.18
N GLU A 208 22.57 -9.03 -21.24
CA GLU A 208 22.30 -7.82 -20.42
C GLU A 208 23.21 -7.74 -19.18
N ALA A 209 23.80 -8.86 -18.77
CA ALA A 209 24.74 -8.93 -17.63
C ALA A 209 26.15 -8.41 -17.97
N ALA A 210 26.46 -8.14 -19.25
CA ALA A 210 27.82 -7.92 -19.73
C ALA A 210 28.25 -6.45 -19.89
N LYS A 211 27.46 -5.46 -19.46
CA LYS A 211 27.95 -4.07 -19.39
C LYS A 211 28.51 -3.79 -18.00
N PRO A 212 29.77 -3.28 -17.87
CA PRO A 212 30.28 -2.86 -16.57
C PRO A 212 29.33 -1.82 -15.96
N GLN A 213 28.55 -2.25 -14.99
CA GLN A 213 27.69 -1.32 -14.25
C GLN A 213 28.61 -0.45 -13.41
N ALA A 214 28.61 0.85 -13.69
CA ALA A 214 29.21 1.84 -12.79
C ALA A 214 28.87 1.51 -11.34
N ASP A 215 29.87 1.62 -10.44
CA ASP A 215 29.83 1.32 -9.01
C ASP A 215 28.41 1.38 -8.40
N GLY A 216 27.77 0.24 -8.23
CA GLY A 216 26.34 0.16 -7.88
C GLY A 216 25.99 0.96 -6.62
N TRP A 217 26.88 0.97 -5.62
CA TRP A 217 26.69 1.73 -4.39
C TRP A 217 26.88 3.24 -4.58
N ARG A 218 27.81 3.69 -5.41
CA ARG A 218 27.98 5.12 -5.71
C ARG A 218 26.75 5.70 -6.41
N LEU A 219 26.10 4.93 -7.27
CA LEU A 219 24.83 5.34 -7.87
C LEU A 219 23.76 5.52 -6.81
N LEU A 220 23.55 4.52 -5.93
CA LEU A 220 22.51 4.55 -4.91
C LEU A 220 22.72 5.67 -3.88
N LEU A 221 23.97 6.01 -3.57
CA LEU A 221 24.33 7.11 -2.68
C LEU A 221 24.43 8.46 -3.40
N SER A 222 24.07 8.53 -4.68
CA SER A 222 24.07 9.81 -5.40
C SER A 222 22.94 10.73 -4.88
N PRO A 223 23.17 12.07 -4.85
CA PRO A 223 22.20 13.00 -4.30
C PRO A 223 20.80 12.94 -4.92
N PRO A 224 20.60 12.71 -6.23
CA PRO A 224 19.25 12.55 -6.79
C PRO A 224 18.52 11.31 -6.25
N ILE A 225 19.23 10.20 -6.07
CA ILE A 225 18.64 8.95 -5.57
C ILE A 225 18.31 9.06 -4.07
N LEU A 226 19.21 9.68 -3.28
CA LEU A 226 18.95 9.92 -1.85
C LEU A 226 17.78 10.90 -1.62
N LEU A 227 17.59 11.89 -2.49
CA LEU A 227 16.41 12.77 -2.43
C LEU A 227 15.12 12.00 -2.75
N ASN A 228 15.16 11.06 -3.68
CA ASN A 228 14.01 10.18 -3.95
C ASN A 228 13.75 9.22 -2.79
N LEU A 229 14.78 8.68 -2.13
CA LEU A 229 14.64 7.88 -0.90
C LEU A 229 13.95 8.71 0.21
N ALA A 230 14.42 9.94 0.43
CA ALA A 230 13.81 10.84 1.40
C ALA A 230 12.36 11.19 1.04
N LEU A 231 12.07 11.41 -0.26
CA LEU A 231 10.70 11.61 -0.74
C LEU A 231 9.80 10.43 -0.35
N PHE A 232 10.22 9.19 -0.62
CA PHE A 232 9.43 7.99 -0.32
C PHE A 232 9.25 7.80 1.19
N LEU A 233 10.27 8.11 2.00
CA LEU A 233 10.16 8.12 3.46
C LEU A 233 9.09 9.12 3.93
N MET A 234 9.14 10.37 3.44
CA MET A 234 8.14 11.39 3.80
C MET A 234 6.74 11.02 3.35
N LEU A 235 6.59 10.46 2.15
CA LEU A 235 5.30 9.98 1.64
C LEU A 235 4.73 8.85 2.49
N SER A 236 5.58 7.96 3.00
CA SER A 236 5.15 6.90 3.92
C SER A 236 4.69 7.46 5.27
N MET A 237 5.36 8.49 5.78
CA MET A 237 4.90 9.21 6.98
C MET A 237 3.53 9.86 6.76
N VAL A 238 3.34 10.55 5.63
CA VAL A 238 2.05 11.15 5.25
C VAL A 238 0.97 10.06 5.15
N GLY A 239 1.25 8.98 4.44
CA GLY A 239 0.32 7.86 4.27
C GLY A 239 -0.02 7.17 5.59
N GLY A 240 0.97 6.92 6.45
CA GLY A 240 0.78 6.34 7.78
C GLY A 240 -0.15 7.20 8.64
N GLY A 241 0.07 8.52 8.68
CA GLY A 241 -0.79 9.44 9.39
C GLY A 241 -2.22 9.48 8.85
N LEU A 242 -2.36 9.66 7.52
CA LEU A 242 -3.68 9.78 6.89
C LEU A 242 -4.46 8.46 6.86
N ASN A 243 -3.82 7.33 6.61
CA ASN A 243 -4.54 6.06 6.45
C ASN A 243 -4.79 5.34 7.79
N GLN A 244 -3.87 5.47 8.77
CA GLN A 244 -3.95 4.72 10.02
C GLN A 244 -4.38 5.59 11.20
N TYR A 245 -4.03 6.88 11.22
CA TYR A 245 -4.24 7.75 12.38
C TYR A 245 -5.27 8.87 12.14
N LEU A 246 -5.83 9.03 10.93
CA LEU A 246 -6.85 10.05 10.64
C LEU A 246 -8.05 9.92 11.59
N VAL A 247 -8.62 8.70 11.71
CA VAL A 247 -9.84 8.47 12.50
C VAL A 247 -9.62 8.84 13.95
N VAL A 248 -8.60 8.26 14.58
CA VAL A 248 -8.31 8.52 16.00
C VAL A 248 -7.80 9.93 16.25
N GLY A 249 -7.07 10.52 15.31
CA GLY A 249 -6.62 11.90 15.36
C GLY A 249 -7.80 12.90 15.36
N LEU A 250 -8.80 12.67 14.49
CA LEU A 250 -10.02 13.45 14.42
C LEU A 250 -10.87 13.31 15.69
N GLN A 251 -11.00 12.10 16.22
CA GLN A 251 -11.71 11.84 17.47
C GLN A 251 -11.02 12.54 18.64
N ALA A 252 -9.70 12.46 18.74
CA ALA A 252 -8.94 13.05 19.83
C ALA A 252 -8.84 14.58 19.74
N LEU A 253 -8.78 15.17 18.52
CA LEU A 253 -8.61 16.61 18.33
C LEU A 253 -9.94 17.36 18.37
N HIS A 254 -10.95 16.85 17.69
CA HIS A 254 -12.23 17.55 17.46
C HIS A 254 -13.42 16.87 18.13
N GLY A 255 -13.22 15.77 18.88
CA GLY A 255 -14.32 14.98 19.42
C GLY A 255 -15.22 14.37 18.33
N THR A 256 -14.69 14.20 17.11
CA THR A 256 -15.47 13.78 15.93
C THR A 256 -16.09 12.39 16.17
N PRO A 257 -17.42 12.21 15.95
CA PRO A 257 -18.03 10.89 16.06
C PRO A 257 -17.37 9.86 15.12
N ALA A 258 -17.27 8.61 15.57
CA ALA A 258 -16.61 7.54 14.83
C ALA A 258 -17.15 7.38 13.38
N VAL A 259 -18.46 7.54 13.18
CA VAL A 259 -19.10 7.47 11.86
C VAL A 259 -18.55 8.56 10.93
N VAL A 260 -18.45 9.80 11.41
CA VAL A 260 -17.94 10.94 10.61
C VAL A 260 -16.46 10.76 10.31
N ALA A 261 -15.66 10.37 11.32
CA ALA A 261 -14.22 10.15 11.14
C ALA A 261 -13.94 9.01 10.12
N ASN A 262 -14.71 7.93 10.16
CA ASN A 262 -14.60 6.85 9.16
C ASN A 262 -15.14 7.26 7.79
N THR A 263 -16.15 8.14 7.70
CA THR A 263 -16.59 8.73 6.43
C THR A 263 -15.47 9.59 5.82
N ALA A 264 -14.75 10.34 6.63
CA ALA A 264 -13.59 11.11 6.17
C ALA A 264 -12.47 10.19 5.64
N LEU A 265 -12.19 9.07 6.32
CA LEU A 265 -11.21 8.06 5.86
C LEU A 265 -11.69 7.39 4.56
N THR A 266 -12.95 6.99 4.47
CA THR A 266 -13.53 6.43 3.24
C THR A 266 -13.43 7.42 2.07
N GLY A 267 -13.76 8.70 2.31
CA GLY A 267 -13.63 9.77 1.33
C GLY A 267 -12.18 9.97 0.87
N LEU A 268 -11.23 9.98 1.80
CA LEU A 268 -9.79 10.07 1.52
C LEU A 268 -9.33 8.92 0.61
N LEU A 269 -9.67 7.68 0.95
CA LEU A 269 -9.22 6.49 0.23
C LEU A 269 -9.87 6.37 -1.16
N THR A 270 -11.18 6.65 -1.26
CA THR A 270 -11.91 6.65 -2.53
C THR A 270 -11.38 7.75 -3.46
N MET A 271 -11.20 8.95 -2.94
CA MET A 271 -10.68 10.07 -3.73
C MET A 271 -9.21 9.87 -4.10
N SER A 272 -8.41 9.17 -3.26
CA SER A 272 -7.05 8.78 -3.62
C SER A 272 -7.03 7.81 -4.80
N ALA A 273 -7.92 6.83 -4.84
CA ALA A 273 -8.05 5.92 -5.98
C ALA A 273 -8.39 6.67 -7.27
N ILE A 274 -9.37 7.58 -7.22
CA ILE A 274 -9.73 8.45 -8.35
C ILE A 274 -8.54 9.33 -8.75
N GLY A 275 -7.84 9.89 -7.76
CA GLY A 275 -6.64 10.70 -7.98
C GLY A 275 -5.54 9.94 -8.73
N VAL A 276 -5.27 8.69 -8.36
CA VAL A 276 -4.27 7.85 -9.06
C VAL A 276 -4.67 7.62 -10.53
N LEU A 277 -5.93 7.33 -10.82
CA LEU A 277 -6.41 7.12 -12.18
C LEU A 277 -6.24 8.38 -13.04
N ILE A 278 -6.68 9.52 -12.53
CA ILE A 278 -6.53 10.81 -13.22
C ILE A 278 -5.07 11.20 -13.34
N GLY A 279 -4.29 11.02 -12.26
CA GLY A 279 -2.85 11.26 -12.23
C GLY A 279 -2.08 10.43 -13.25
N GLY A 280 -2.48 9.18 -13.47
CA GLY A 280 -1.91 8.31 -14.51
C GLY A 280 -2.11 8.87 -15.93
N VAL A 281 -3.31 9.37 -16.23
CA VAL A 281 -3.60 10.03 -17.51
C VAL A 281 -2.78 11.31 -17.67
N ILE A 282 -2.69 12.11 -16.60
CA ILE A 282 -1.90 13.36 -16.59
C ILE A 282 -0.42 13.04 -16.78
N ALA A 283 0.14 12.08 -16.05
CA ALA A 283 1.54 11.70 -16.15
C ALA A 283 1.93 11.17 -17.54
N GLY A 284 0.99 10.55 -18.25
CA GLY A 284 1.21 10.12 -19.65
C GLY A 284 1.19 11.27 -20.69
N ARG A 285 0.66 12.44 -20.33
CA ARG A 285 0.49 13.58 -21.25
C ARG A 285 1.37 14.78 -20.95
N ILE A 286 1.92 14.89 -19.74
CA ILE A 286 2.69 16.04 -19.25
C ILE A 286 4.09 15.61 -18.87
N SER A 287 5.10 16.33 -19.36
CA SER A 287 6.49 16.10 -18.98
C SER A 287 6.92 16.75 -17.64
N ARG A 288 6.08 17.62 -17.07
CA ARG A 288 6.36 18.36 -15.82
C ARG A 288 5.95 17.59 -14.57
N HIS A 289 6.47 16.38 -14.40
CA HIS A 289 6.11 15.49 -13.27
C HIS A 289 6.40 16.11 -11.90
N THR A 290 7.49 16.88 -11.78
CA THR A 290 7.82 17.63 -10.56
C THR A 290 6.71 18.58 -10.13
N LEU A 291 6.13 19.34 -11.09
CA LEU A 291 5.07 20.29 -10.80
C LEU A 291 3.80 19.58 -10.30
N VAL A 292 3.40 18.49 -10.97
CA VAL A 292 2.22 17.70 -10.58
C VAL A 292 2.39 17.12 -9.18
N THR A 293 3.55 16.50 -8.91
CA THR A 293 3.86 15.92 -7.59
C THR A 293 3.91 17.00 -6.51
N ALA A 294 4.59 18.11 -6.76
CA ALA A 294 4.69 19.21 -5.79
C ALA A 294 3.32 19.85 -5.53
N ALA A 295 2.50 20.09 -6.56
CA ALA A 295 1.17 20.65 -6.39
C ALA A 295 0.26 19.69 -5.58
N GLY A 296 0.23 18.41 -5.89
CA GLY A 296 -0.55 17.43 -5.14
C GLY A 296 -0.15 17.37 -3.66
N LEU A 297 1.16 17.30 -3.39
CA LEU A 297 1.67 17.28 -2.02
C LEU A 297 1.45 18.62 -1.28
N SER A 298 1.48 19.77 -1.98
CA SER A 298 1.16 21.06 -1.38
C SER A 298 -0.31 21.15 -0.98
N VAL A 299 -1.23 20.61 -1.78
CA VAL A 299 -2.65 20.49 -1.42
C VAL A 299 -2.82 19.57 -0.22
N THR A 300 -2.16 18.41 -0.20
CA THR A 300 -2.17 17.49 0.96
C THR A 300 -1.66 18.18 2.22
N CYS A 301 -0.56 18.94 2.12
CA CYS A 301 -0.02 19.74 3.21
C CYS A 301 -1.05 20.76 3.72
N ALA A 302 -1.65 21.54 2.84
CA ALA A 302 -2.64 22.56 3.19
C ALA A 302 -3.87 21.94 3.87
N MET A 303 -4.38 20.81 3.35
CA MET A 303 -5.55 20.14 3.94
C MET A 303 -5.22 19.53 5.31
N ALA A 304 -4.08 18.89 5.48
CA ALA A 304 -3.64 18.38 6.78
C ALA A 304 -3.44 19.52 7.79
N ALA A 305 -2.81 20.62 7.39
CA ALA A 305 -2.66 21.79 8.23
C ALA A 305 -4.02 22.42 8.60
N SER A 306 -4.95 22.51 7.67
CA SER A 306 -6.30 23.02 7.92
C SER A 306 -7.05 22.17 8.95
N ILE A 307 -6.98 20.84 8.83
CA ILE A 307 -7.58 19.92 9.81
C ILE A 307 -6.94 20.10 11.20
N GLY A 308 -5.63 20.34 11.28
CA GLY A 308 -4.92 20.50 12.54
C GLY A 308 -5.10 21.86 13.20
N LEU A 309 -5.34 22.93 12.41
CA LEU A 309 -5.33 24.30 12.91
C LEU A 309 -6.72 24.93 13.04
N LEU A 310 -7.70 24.46 12.25
CA LEU A 310 -9.02 25.05 12.16
C LEU A 310 -10.07 24.12 12.76
N ASP A 311 -11.08 24.69 13.37
CA ASP A 311 -12.28 23.94 13.76
C ASP A 311 -13.22 23.84 12.55
N LEU A 312 -12.99 22.79 11.76
CA LEU A 312 -13.78 22.52 10.57
C LEU A 312 -15.06 21.79 10.96
N GLY A 313 -16.21 22.32 10.56
CA GLY A 313 -17.47 21.58 10.66
C GLY A 313 -17.40 20.27 9.84
N VAL A 314 -18.28 19.32 10.16
CA VAL A 314 -18.29 17.95 9.64
C VAL A 314 -18.09 17.88 8.12
N VAL A 315 -18.80 18.71 7.36
CA VAL A 315 -18.76 18.72 5.88
C VAL A 315 -17.37 19.12 5.37
N LEU A 316 -16.82 20.22 5.89
CA LEU A 316 -15.51 20.72 5.48
C LEU A 316 -14.39 19.77 5.88
N LEU A 317 -14.52 19.10 7.01
CA LEU A 317 -13.56 18.08 7.47
C LEU A 317 -13.51 16.87 6.50
N VAL A 318 -14.67 16.34 6.12
CA VAL A 318 -14.76 15.24 5.15
C VAL A 318 -14.24 15.68 3.79
N LEU A 319 -14.57 16.89 3.35
CA LEU A 319 -14.07 17.44 2.07
C LEU A 319 -12.55 17.65 2.11
N ALA A 320 -11.99 18.17 3.21
CA ALA A 320 -10.55 18.36 3.35
C ALA A 320 -9.79 17.02 3.31
N ALA A 321 -10.29 15.99 4.02
CA ALA A 321 -9.72 14.64 3.96
C ALA A 321 -9.81 14.06 2.54
N SER A 322 -10.97 14.17 1.88
CA SER A 322 -11.20 13.68 0.52
C SER A 322 -10.30 14.37 -0.49
N LEU A 323 -10.15 15.69 -0.40
CA LEU A 323 -9.28 16.46 -1.29
C LEU A 323 -7.80 16.13 -1.06
N SER A 324 -7.40 15.90 0.19
CA SER A 324 -6.06 15.41 0.53
C SER A 324 -5.78 14.05 -0.13
N GLY A 325 -6.76 13.13 -0.07
CA GLY A 325 -6.68 11.84 -0.75
C GLY A 325 -6.53 11.98 -2.25
N PHE A 326 -7.39 12.78 -2.90
CA PHE A 326 -7.33 13.02 -4.33
C PHE A 326 -5.97 13.58 -4.77
N ALA A 327 -5.49 14.59 -4.07
CA ALA A 327 -4.25 15.28 -4.41
C ALA A 327 -3.02 14.38 -4.22
N SER A 328 -2.96 13.62 -3.11
CA SER A 328 -1.88 12.64 -2.86
C SER A 328 -1.92 11.50 -3.88
N GLY A 329 -3.10 10.97 -4.20
CA GLY A 329 -3.27 9.94 -5.23
C GLY A 329 -2.81 10.40 -6.61
N MET A 330 -3.18 11.63 -7.02
CA MET A 330 -2.78 12.21 -8.29
C MET A 330 -1.25 12.38 -8.41
N ALA A 331 -0.55 12.58 -7.30
CA ALA A 331 0.90 12.72 -7.27
C ALA A 331 1.65 11.40 -7.53
N ILE A 332 1.06 10.23 -7.23
CA ILE A 332 1.74 8.92 -7.28
C ILE A 332 2.33 8.59 -8.64
N PRO A 333 1.61 8.63 -9.77
CA PRO A 333 2.18 8.27 -11.07
C PRO A 333 3.30 9.23 -11.51
N SER A 334 3.16 10.53 -11.22
CA SER A 334 4.18 11.52 -11.53
C SER A 334 5.43 11.36 -10.68
N ARG A 335 5.30 10.98 -9.40
CA ARG A 335 6.42 10.62 -8.52
C ARG A 335 7.24 9.46 -9.11
N ASP A 336 6.57 8.40 -9.60
CA ASP A 336 7.25 7.25 -10.18
C ASP A 336 8.04 7.63 -11.45
N MET A 337 7.52 8.58 -12.23
CA MET A 337 8.22 9.15 -13.38
C MET A 337 9.45 9.98 -12.98
N ILE A 338 9.42 10.65 -11.83
CA ILE A 338 10.61 11.37 -11.27
C ILE A 338 11.72 10.36 -10.94
N VAL A 339 11.39 9.26 -10.24
CA VAL A 339 12.36 8.20 -9.96
C VAL A 339 12.94 7.63 -11.25
N ARG A 340 12.09 7.36 -12.24
CA ARG A 340 12.51 6.83 -13.55
C ARG A 340 13.47 7.78 -14.27
N SER A 341 13.20 9.08 -14.25
CA SER A 341 14.06 10.07 -14.92
C SER A 341 15.42 10.25 -14.25
N ALA A 342 15.52 10.00 -12.94
CA ALA A 342 16.75 10.03 -12.18
C ALA A 342 17.58 8.74 -12.30
N THR A 343 17.06 7.71 -12.96
CA THR A 343 17.65 6.36 -13.01
C THR A 343 18.34 6.10 -14.34
N PRO A 344 19.65 5.78 -14.37
CA PRO A 344 20.35 5.39 -15.59
C PRO A 344 19.74 4.13 -16.24
N PRO A 345 19.82 3.99 -17.57
CA PRO A 345 19.40 2.79 -18.28
C PRO A 345 20.04 1.52 -17.69
N GLY A 346 19.25 0.45 -17.52
CA GLY A 346 19.69 -0.83 -16.94
C GLY A 346 19.83 -0.89 -15.42
N SER A 347 19.50 0.21 -14.69
CA SER A 347 19.60 0.28 -13.22
C SER A 347 18.25 0.47 -12.52
N PHE A 348 17.12 0.40 -13.26
CA PHE A 348 15.81 0.74 -12.73
C PHE A 348 15.42 -0.10 -11.52
N GLY A 349 15.58 -1.42 -11.59
CA GLY A 349 15.24 -2.33 -10.48
C GLY A 349 16.01 -2.04 -9.19
N LYS A 350 17.34 -1.78 -9.31
CA LYS A 350 18.20 -1.45 -8.15
C LYS A 350 17.78 -0.14 -7.49
N VAL A 351 17.59 0.90 -8.31
CA VAL A 351 17.26 2.25 -7.83
C VAL A 351 15.85 2.26 -7.23
N PHE A 352 14.88 1.68 -7.93
CA PHE A 352 13.51 1.64 -7.43
C PHE A 352 13.38 0.79 -6.16
N GLY A 353 14.07 -0.36 -6.10
CA GLY A 353 14.16 -1.18 -4.89
C GLY A 353 14.74 -0.42 -3.72
N PHE A 354 15.87 0.26 -3.92
CA PHE A 354 16.51 1.07 -2.87
C PHE A 354 15.61 2.23 -2.40
N VAL A 355 15.04 2.99 -3.32
CA VAL A 355 14.15 4.11 -3.00
C VAL A 355 12.89 3.64 -2.26
N SER A 356 12.36 2.47 -2.64
CA SER A 356 11.18 1.89 -1.98
C SER A 356 11.43 1.47 -0.52
N THR A 357 12.69 1.29 -0.10
CA THR A 357 12.99 1.06 1.33
C THR A 357 12.56 2.23 2.21
N GLY A 358 12.50 3.45 1.64
CA GLY A 358 11.96 4.62 2.32
C GLY A 358 10.49 4.43 2.74
N LEU A 359 9.65 3.76 1.91
CA LEU A 359 8.26 3.45 2.28
C LEU A 359 8.20 2.50 3.48
N HIS A 360 9.05 1.48 3.49
CA HIS A 360 9.07 0.50 4.58
C HIS A 360 9.55 1.12 5.89
N VAL A 361 10.64 1.90 5.85
CA VAL A 361 11.17 2.60 7.02
C VAL A 361 10.15 3.59 7.57
N GLY A 362 9.51 4.39 6.70
CA GLY A 362 8.46 5.31 7.12
C GLY A 362 7.25 4.59 7.73
N GLY A 363 6.83 3.47 7.13
CA GLY A 363 5.72 2.64 7.63
C GLY A 363 6.00 1.99 8.99
N MET A 364 7.27 1.68 9.28
CA MET A 364 7.69 1.15 10.60
C MET A 364 7.73 2.23 11.68
N ILE A 365 8.18 3.44 11.34
CA ILE A 365 8.42 4.52 12.31
C ILE A 365 7.14 5.31 12.58
N SER A 366 6.31 5.54 11.55
CA SER A 366 5.14 6.40 11.64
C SER A 366 4.15 6.01 12.74
N PRO A 367 3.82 4.72 13.01
CA PRO A 367 2.87 4.37 14.06
C PRO A 367 3.36 4.76 15.45
N VAL A 368 4.65 4.63 15.71
CA VAL A 368 5.24 5.01 17.01
C VAL A 368 5.17 6.53 17.20
N ILE A 369 5.55 7.32 16.18
CA ILE A 369 5.53 8.79 16.27
C ILE A 369 4.10 9.30 16.49
N PHE A 370 3.14 8.84 15.69
CA PHE A 370 1.75 9.29 15.81
C PHE A 370 1.10 8.81 17.11
N GLY A 371 1.42 7.60 17.56
CA GLY A 371 0.99 7.09 18.86
C GLY A 371 1.49 7.96 20.01
N GLN A 372 2.77 8.32 20.01
CA GLN A 372 3.37 9.21 21.01
C GLN A 372 2.68 10.59 21.07
N PHE A 373 2.35 11.18 19.92
CA PHE A 373 1.60 12.45 19.93
C PHE A 373 0.24 12.31 20.62
N LEU A 374 -0.48 11.24 20.38
CA LEU A 374 -1.80 10.99 20.98
C LEU A 374 -1.70 10.64 22.47
N ASP A 375 -0.72 9.83 22.86
CA ASP A 375 -0.51 9.41 24.26
C ASP A 375 -0.13 10.59 25.16
N HIS A 376 0.60 11.60 24.61
CA HIS A 376 0.95 12.80 25.34
C HIS A 376 -0.09 13.93 25.23
N GLY A 377 -1.29 13.66 24.71
CA GLY A 377 -2.36 14.64 24.59
C GLY A 377 -2.12 15.72 23.54
N HIS A 378 -1.34 15.43 22.51
CA HIS A 378 -1.02 16.33 21.40
C HIS A 378 -1.65 15.90 20.06
N PRO A 379 -2.98 15.69 19.95
CA PRO A 379 -3.60 15.21 18.73
C PRO A 379 -3.42 16.15 17.53
N ARG A 380 -3.29 17.46 17.78
CA ARG A 380 -2.98 18.47 16.75
C ARG A 380 -1.64 18.17 16.06
N ALA A 381 -0.66 17.68 16.81
CA ALA A 381 0.67 17.34 16.28
C ALA A 381 0.61 16.26 15.21
N VAL A 382 -0.37 15.34 15.24
CA VAL A 382 -0.60 14.33 14.19
C VAL A 382 -0.76 15.01 12.83
N PHE A 383 -1.66 15.98 12.72
CA PHE A 383 -1.96 16.65 11.46
C PHE A 383 -0.86 17.62 11.02
N LEU A 384 -0.26 18.33 11.98
CA LEU A 384 0.86 19.25 11.70
C LEU A 384 2.12 18.48 11.26
N PHE A 385 2.37 17.30 11.81
CA PHE A 385 3.48 16.45 11.39
C PHE A 385 3.25 15.86 9.99
N ILE A 386 2.00 15.45 9.67
CA ILE A 386 1.63 15.07 8.30
C ILE A 386 1.90 16.23 7.33
N ALA A 387 1.47 17.45 7.68
CA ALA A 387 1.71 18.65 6.88
C ALA A 387 3.20 18.94 6.71
N ALA A 388 3.98 18.84 7.79
CA ALA A 388 5.44 19.03 7.75
C ALA A 388 6.14 17.98 6.86
N CYS A 389 5.75 16.71 6.95
CA CYS A 389 6.27 15.66 6.06
C CYS A 389 5.88 15.89 4.59
N ALA A 390 4.64 16.33 4.33
CA ALA A 390 4.22 16.68 2.97
C ALA A 390 5.01 17.87 2.41
N LEU A 391 5.26 18.89 3.21
CA LEU A 391 6.10 20.04 2.84
C LEU A 391 7.56 19.63 2.60
N ALA A 392 8.11 18.77 3.46
CA ALA A 392 9.46 18.22 3.27
C ALA A 392 9.54 17.40 1.97
N ALA A 393 8.49 16.61 1.65
CA ALA A 393 8.41 15.90 0.38
C ALA A 393 8.39 16.86 -0.83
N VAL A 394 7.66 17.99 -0.76
CA VAL A 394 7.71 19.03 -1.80
C VAL A 394 9.14 19.56 -1.95
N ALA A 395 9.82 19.84 -0.83
CA ALA A 395 11.21 20.34 -0.87
C ALA A 395 12.15 19.34 -1.55
N THR A 396 12.06 18.04 -1.26
CA THR A 396 12.89 17.00 -1.91
C THR A 396 12.67 16.95 -3.42
N VAL A 397 11.41 17.06 -3.88
CA VAL A 397 11.04 17.07 -5.30
C VAL A 397 11.62 18.30 -6.02
N VAL A 398 11.48 19.49 -5.44
CA VAL A 398 11.97 20.74 -6.03
C VAL A 398 13.50 20.79 -6.05
N LEU A 399 14.17 20.38 -4.97
CA LEU A 399 15.64 20.33 -4.88
C LEU A 399 16.24 19.31 -5.87
N GLY A 400 15.57 18.14 -6.03
CA GLY A 400 15.99 17.12 -6.99
C GLY A 400 16.01 17.65 -8.43
N THR A 401 14.98 18.40 -8.81
CA THR A 401 14.88 18.98 -10.16
C THR A 401 15.94 20.05 -10.42
N ARG A 402 16.22 20.91 -9.44
CA ARG A 402 17.24 21.95 -9.57
C ARG A 402 18.65 21.38 -9.74
N ARG A 403 18.94 20.21 -9.17
CA ARG A 403 20.25 19.55 -9.32
C ARG A 403 20.41 18.83 -10.66
N LEU A 404 19.33 18.29 -11.22
CA LEU A 404 19.33 17.68 -12.56
C LEU A 404 19.44 18.73 -13.69
N ALA A 405 19.07 19.98 -13.42
CA ALA A 405 19.14 21.09 -14.39
C ALA A 405 20.48 21.85 -14.36
N ARG A 406 21.40 21.52 -13.46
CA ARG A 406 22.77 22.08 -13.46
C ARG A 406 23.68 21.19 -14.32
N PRO A 407 24.31 21.73 -15.39
CA PRO A 407 25.22 20.99 -16.28
C PRO A 407 26.46 20.46 -15.54
#